data_d1edb458ab6988473a9b5d84fd765d80
#
_entry.id   d1edb458ab6988473a9b5d84fd765d80
#
_cell.length_a   1.000
_cell.length_b   1.000
_cell.length_c   1.000
_cell.angle_alpha   90.00
_cell.angle_beta   90.00
_cell.angle_gamma   90.00
#
_symmetry.space_group_name_H-M   'P 1'
#
loop_
_entity.id
_entity.type
_entity.pdbx_description
1 polymer ?
#
loop_
_entity_poly.entity_id
_entity_poly.type
_entity_poly.pdbx_seq_one_letter_code
_entity_poly.pdbx_strand_id
1 'polypeptide(L)'
;MAAKNEKQVHLTRAELAIMQILWRSERPLCGPEIMAIIDKHPDGPAFSRSSYHVLINDLLAKEYIVAVSGRGHGKHQARAFAPTVTHNEYHAIQITSAELYHPSDIPDLVDSLIKYTDGIDLNELMESIDNVIRERMKSD
;
A
#
# COMPACT_ATOMS: atom_id res chain seq x y z
N MET A 1 -6.57 -10.47 12.20
CA MET A 1 -6.11 -9.09 12.07
C MET A 1 -7.05 -8.14 12.78
N ALA A 2 -6.51 -7.28 13.63
CA ALA A 2 -7.32 -6.23 14.23
C ALA A 2 -7.79 -5.25 13.16
N ALA A 3 -9.06 -4.85 13.20
CA ALA A 3 -9.58 -3.84 12.30
C ALA A 3 -8.91 -2.50 12.59
N LYS A 4 -8.46 -1.80 11.57
CA LYS A 4 -7.93 -0.45 11.71
C LYS A 4 -9.10 0.50 11.98
N ASN A 5 -8.89 1.48 12.86
CA ASN A 5 -9.90 2.52 13.06
C ASN A 5 -9.95 3.45 11.84
N GLU A 6 -10.98 4.27 11.76
CA GLU A 6 -11.21 5.14 10.61
C GLU A 6 -10.02 6.04 10.25
N LYS A 7 -9.31 6.56 11.26
CA LYS A 7 -8.12 7.40 11.05
C LYS A 7 -6.93 6.60 10.54
N GLN A 8 -6.84 5.32 10.90
CA GLN A 8 -5.76 4.44 10.46
C GLN A 8 -5.99 3.89 9.06
N VAL A 9 -7.23 3.81 8.61
CA VAL A 9 -7.58 3.28 7.30
C VAL A 9 -7.23 4.26 6.17
N HIS A 10 -7.56 5.54 6.37
CA HIS A 10 -7.43 6.54 5.32
C HIS A 10 -6.06 7.21 5.36
N LEU A 11 -5.41 7.25 4.20
CA LEU A 11 -4.16 7.96 4.02
C LEU A 11 -4.42 9.29 3.30
N THR A 12 -3.68 10.32 3.70
CA THR A 12 -3.69 11.58 2.96
C THR A 12 -2.99 11.39 1.62
N ARG A 13 -3.18 12.34 0.71
CA ARG A 13 -2.51 12.31 -0.60
C ARG A 13 -0.98 12.25 -0.46
N ALA A 14 -0.42 13.01 0.49
CA ALA A 14 1.03 13.02 0.72
C ALA A 14 1.53 11.68 1.28
N GLU A 15 0.79 11.09 2.23
CA GLU A 15 1.11 9.77 2.76
C GLU A 15 1.05 8.70 1.67
N LEU A 16 0.02 8.78 0.83
CA LEU A 16 -0.14 7.83 -0.28
C LEU A 16 1.01 7.96 -1.28
N ALA A 17 1.52 9.17 -1.52
CA ALA A 17 2.67 9.38 -2.39
C ALA A 17 3.90 8.60 -1.88
N ILE A 18 4.15 8.63 -0.57
CA ILE A 18 5.23 7.84 0.03
C ILE A 18 4.98 6.34 -0.14
N MET A 19 3.76 5.89 0.14
CA MET A 19 3.41 4.47 -0.02
C MET A 19 3.60 3.98 -1.45
N GLN A 20 3.22 4.79 -2.44
CA GLN A 20 3.40 4.44 -3.86
C GLN A 20 4.87 4.24 -4.21
N ILE A 21 5.74 5.06 -3.65
CA ILE A 21 7.19 4.92 -3.83
C ILE A 21 7.66 3.58 -3.23
N LEU A 22 7.24 3.28 -2.01
CA LEU A 22 7.64 2.06 -1.32
C LEU A 22 7.09 0.80 -2.03
N TRP A 23 5.85 0.86 -2.53
CA TRP A 23 5.26 -0.27 -3.26
C TRP A 23 5.96 -0.55 -4.60
N ARG A 24 6.52 0.48 -5.22
CA ARG A 24 7.27 0.32 -6.48
C ARG A 24 8.70 -0.14 -6.27
N SER A 25 9.20 -0.05 -5.04
CA SER A 25 10.55 -0.46 -4.70
C SER A 25 10.60 -1.93 -4.34
N GLU A 26 11.63 -2.62 -4.82
CA GLU A 26 11.86 -4.02 -4.48
C GLU A 26 12.60 -4.18 -3.15
N ARG A 27 13.00 -3.07 -2.53
CA ARG A 27 13.74 -3.06 -1.28
C ARG A 27 13.27 -1.91 -0.39
N PRO A 28 13.52 -2.00 0.93
CA PRO A 28 13.27 -0.87 1.82
C PRO A 28 14.06 0.38 1.39
N LEU A 29 13.48 1.55 1.60
CA LEU A 29 14.11 2.82 1.22
C LEU A 29 14.29 3.71 2.45
N CYS A 30 15.41 4.42 2.49
CA CYS A 30 15.66 5.43 3.53
C CYS A 30 15.11 6.79 3.10
N GLY A 31 15.05 7.73 4.05
CA GLY A 31 14.53 9.08 3.81
C GLY A 31 15.14 9.79 2.62
N PRO A 32 16.47 9.87 2.51
CA PRO A 32 17.10 10.51 1.36
C PRO A 32 16.71 9.89 0.01
N GLU A 33 16.54 8.58 -0.04
CA GLU A 33 16.11 7.89 -1.27
C GLU A 33 14.67 8.25 -1.62
N ILE A 34 13.78 8.27 -0.62
CA ILE A 34 12.37 8.66 -0.83
C ILE A 34 12.30 10.10 -1.32
N MET A 35 13.01 11.01 -0.66
CA MET A 35 13.00 12.44 -1.03
C MET A 35 13.57 12.68 -2.41
N ALA A 36 14.60 11.92 -2.82
CA ALA A 36 15.15 12.03 -4.17
C ALA A 36 14.10 11.69 -5.24
N ILE A 37 13.27 10.70 -4.98
CA ILE A 37 12.19 10.32 -5.90
C ILE A 37 11.09 11.39 -5.92
N ILE A 38 10.71 11.90 -4.76
CA ILE A 38 9.71 12.98 -4.64
C ILE A 38 10.16 14.23 -5.42
N ASP A 39 11.41 14.63 -5.26
CA ASP A 39 11.96 15.84 -5.89
C ASP A 39 12.03 15.72 -7.41
N LYS A 40 12.12 14.52 -7.94
CA LYS A 40 12.22 14.27 -9.40
C LYS A 40 10.87 14.11 -10.08
N HIS A 41 9.77 14.17 -9.36
CA HIS A 41 8.45 13.99 -9.95
C HIS A 41 8.15 15.10 -10.96
N PRO A 42 7.65 14.77 -12.18
CA PRO A 42 7.39 15.77 -13.23
C PRO A 42 6.42 16.88 -12.81
N ASP A 43 5.46 16.57 -11.98
CA ASP A 43 4.44 17.51 -11.51
C ASP A 43 4.86 18.25 -10.24
N GLY A 44 6.12 18.13 -9.85
CA GLY A 44 6.64 18.72 -8.63
C GLY A 44 6.46 17.81 -7.42
N PRO A 45 7.09 18.17 -6.29
CA PRO A 45 7.02 17.35 -5.07
C PRO A 45 5.62 17.34 -4.48
N ALA A 46 5.18 16.16 -4.03
CA ALA A 46 3.86 15.98 -3.40
C ALA A 46 3.76 16.64 -2.03
N PHE A 47 4.90 16.94 -1.40
CA PHE A 47 4.98 17.60 -0.09
C PHE A 47 6.36 18.25 0.06
N SER A 48 6.48 19.18 1.02
CA SER A 48 7.75 19.84 1.32
C SER A 48 8.67 18.92 2.13
N ARG A 49 9.98 19.17 2.05
CA ARG A 49 10.96 18.45 2.87
C ARG A 49 10.68 18.54 4.36
N SER A 50 10.17 19.69 4.81
CA SER A 50 9.84 19.89 6.22
C SER A 50 8.69 19.01 6.70
N SER A 51 7.83 18.54 5.80
CA SER A 51 6.71 17.66 6.12
C SER A 51 7.08 16.19 6.21
N TYR A 52 8.25 15.81 5.68
CA TYR A 52 8.65 14.41 5.56
C TYR A 52 8.59 13.65 6.90
N HIS A 53 9.19 14.21 7.95
CA HIS A 53 9.24 13.53 9.24
C HIS A 53 7.86 13.32 9.85
N VAL A 54 6.96 14.30 9.70
CA VAL A 54 5.59 14.19 10.17
C VAL A 54 4.87 13.07 9.41
N LEU A 55 5.02 13.02 8.10
CA LEU A 55 4.39 12.01 7.27
C LEU A 55 4.89 10.60 7.60
N ILE A 56 6.20 10.43 7.78
CA ILE A 56 6.77 9.14 8.17
C ILE A 56 6.26 8.71 9.55
N ASN A 57 6.24 9.62 10.51
CA ASN A 57 5.73 9.32 11.85
C ASN A 57 4.25 8.94 11.82
N ASP A 58 3.45 9.61 11.01
CA ASP A 58 2.04 9.29 10.85
C ASP A 58 1.85 7.91 10.22
N LEU A 59 2.65 7.57 9.20
CA LEU A 59 2.59 6.25 8.57
C LEU A 59 3.03 5.13 9.52
N LEU A 60 4.02 5.38 10.36
CA LEU A 60 4.44 4.45 11.41
C LEU A 60 3.32 4.27 12.45
N ALA A 61 2.69 5.36 12.87
CA ALA A 61 1.58 5.32 13.83
C ALA A 61 0.36 4.59 13.27
N LYS A 62 0.09 4.76 11.98
CA LYS A 62 -1.00 4.06 11.28
C LYS A 62 -0.63 2.61 10.94
N GLU A 63 0.60 2.21 11.19
CA GLU A 63 1.12 0.87 10.95
C GLU A 63 1.13 0.45 9.47
N TYR A 64 1.25 1.41 8.56
CA TYR A 64 1.41 1.12 7.13
C TYR A 64 2.85 0.93 6.70
N ILE A 65 3.80 1.40 7.50
CA ILE A 65 5.22 1.16 7.27
C ILE A 65 5.88 0.65 8.53
N VAL A 66 7.02 0.02 8.35
CA VAL A 66 7.87 -0.46 9.45
C VAL A 66 9.31 -0.05 9.16
N ALA A 67 10.02 0.35 10.20
CA ALA A 67 11.44 0.62 10.09
C ALA A 67 12.20 -0.69 10.07
N VAL A 68 13.14 -0.82 9.15
CA VAL A 68 14.03 -1.97 9.07
C VAL A 68 15.46 -1.51 9.30
N SER A 69 16.36 -2.44 9.59
CA SER A 69 17.76 -2.12 9.83
C SER A 69 18.36 -1.32 8.69
N GLY A 70 19.01 -0.20 9.03
CA GLY A 70 19.60 0.67 8.02
C GLY A 70 20.70 -0.03 7.25
N ARG A 71 20.88 0.38 6.01
CA ARG A 71 21.90 -0.18 5.11
C ARG A 71 23.22 0.58 5.12
N GLY A 72 23.31 1.64 5.90
CA GLY A 72 24.53 2.41 6.00
C GLY A 72 25.54 1.76 6.92
N HIS A 73 26.80 2.19 6.82
CA HIS A 73 27.85 1.79 7.73
C HIS A 73 28.20 2.98 8.64
N GLY A 74 28.27 2.73 9.94
CA GLY A 74 28.71 3.72 10.90
C GLY A 74 27.61 4.42 11.65
N LYS A 75 27.96 5.56 12.27
CA LYS A 75 27.10 6.26 13.24
C LYS A 75 25.86 6.94 12.65
N HIS A 76 25.80 7.10 11.34
CA HIS A 76 24.76 7.87 10.67
C HIS A 76 23.93 7.03 9.69
N GLN A 77 23.67 5.78 10.07
CA GLN A 77 22.81 4.93 9.26
C GLN A 77 21.41 5.53 9.19
N ALA A 78 20.96 5.84 7.98
CA ALA A 78 19.59 6.27 7.77
C ALA A 78 18.64 5.09 7.96
N ARG A 79 17.54 5.32 8.67
CA ARG A 79 16.49 4.31 8.82
C ARG A 79 15.89 4.03 7.45
N ALA A 80 15.69 2.75 7.13
CA ALA A 80 14.97 2.34 5.94
C ALA A 80 13.56 1.92 6.35
N PHE A 81 12.62 2.08 5.42
CA PHE A 81 11.21 1.79 5.65
C PHE A 81 10.69 0.84 4.59
N ALA A 82 9.82 -0.07 5.01
CA ALA A 82 9.14 -1.00 4.13
C ALA A 82 7.63 -0.95 4.39
N PRO A 83 6.79 -1.17 3.36
CA PRO A 83 5.36 -1.24 3.59
C PRO A 83 5.00 -2.52 4.35
N THR A 84 3.99 -2.43 5.21
CA THR A 84 3.46 -3.57 5.98
C THR A 84 2.37 -4.31 5.23
N VAL A 85 1.77 -3.66 4.24
CA VAL A 85 0.73 -4.23 3.39
C VAL A 85 1.09 -3.97 1.94
N THR A 86 0.61 -4.83 1.05
CA THR A 86 0.78 -4.61 -0.39
C THR A 86 -0.20 -3.54 -0.88
N HIS A 87 0.04 -3.04 -2.07
CA HIS A 87 -0.85 -2.11 -2.76
C HIS A 87 -2.28 -2.68 -2.86
N ASN A 88 -2.40 -3.95 -3.23
CA ASN A 88 -3.71 -4.60 -3.34
C ASN A 88 -4.37 -4.79 -1.98
N GLU A 89 -3.59 -5.13 -0.96
CA GLU A 89 -4.12 -5.20 0.41
C GLU A 89 -4.61 -3.86 0.90
N TYR A 90 -3.92 -2.76 0.56
CA TYR A 90 -4.38 -1.41 0.89
C TYR A 90 -5.77 -1.14 0.30
N HIS A 91 -5.98 -1.46 -0.98
CA HIS A 91 -7.29 -1.29 -1.60
C HIS A 91 -8.35 -2.18 -0.95
N ALA A 92 -8.00 -3.41 -0.61
CA ALA A 92 -8.91 -4.31 0.10
C ALA A 92 -9.31 -3.75 1.47
N ILE A 93 -8.36 -3.17 2.20
CA ILE A 93 -8.65 -2.53 3.50
C ILE A 93 -9.63 -1.37 3.32
N GLN A 94 -9.46 -0.54 2.28
CA GLN A 94 -10.37 0.56 1.99
C GLN A 94 -11.79 0.06 1.75
N ILE A 95 -11.94 -1.00 0.97
CA ILE A 95 -13.24 -1.57 0.64
C ILE A 95 -13.88 -2.22 1.87
N THR A 96 -13.14 -3.09 2.55
CA THR A 96 -13.71 -3.88 3.66
C THR A 96 -13.97 -3.05 4.91
N SER A 97 -13.37 -1.87 5.01
CA SER A 97 -13.60 -0.92 6.12
C SER A 97 -14.76 0.03 5.85
N ALA A 98 -15.30 0.04 4.65
CA ALA A 98 -16.43 0.91 4.31
C ALA A 98 -17.69 0.47 5.09
N GLU A 99 -18.46 1.45 5.56
CA GLU A 99 -19.64 1.19 6.39
C GLU A 99 -20.64 0.25 5.71
N LEU A 100 -20.85 0.41 4.41
CA LEU A 100 -21.82 -0.39 3.67
C LEU A 100 -21.31 -1.74 3.19
N TYR A 101 -20.02 -2.02 3.41
CA TYR A 101 -19.43 -3.28 2.91
C TYR A 101 -20.03 -4.49 3.62
N HIS A 102 -20.32 -5.53 2.84
CA HIS A 102 -20.71 -6.84 3.34
C HIS A 102 -19.98 -7.91 2.53
N PRO A 103 -19.59 -9.05 3.13
CA PRO A 103 -18.89 -10.12 2.39
C PRO A 103 -19.60 -10.58 1.12
N SER A 104 -20.93 -10.51 1.07
CA SER A 104 -21.69 -10.85 -0.13
C SER A 104 -21.47 -9.90 -1.30
N ASP A 105 -20.80 -8.76 -1.07
CA ASP A 105 -20.48 -7.80 -2.14
C ASP A 105 -19.32 -8.27 -3.02
N ILE A 106 -18.55 -9.25 -2.57
CA ILE A 106 -17.33 -9.65 -3.30
C ILE A 106 -17.58 -9.98 -4.78
N PRO A 107 -18.60 -10.79 -5.15
CA PRO A 107 -18.84 -11.05 -6.56
C PRO A 107 -19.15 -9.78 -7.37
N ASP A 108 -19.92 -8.85 -6.82
CA ASP A 108 -20.24 -7.60 -7.48
C ASP A 108 -19.03 -6.68 -7.59
N LEU A 109 -18.13 -6.71 -6.60
CA LEU A 109 -16.88 -5.98 -6.67
C LEU A 109 -15.98 -6.52 -7.79
N VAL A 110 -15.91 -7.83 -7.94
CA VAL A 110 -15.16 -8.47 -9.03
C VAL A 110 -15.75 -8.05 -10.38
N ASP A 111 -17.06 -8.10 -10.51
CA ASP A 111 -17.76 -7.67 -11.74
C ASP A 111 -17.45 -6.21 -12.06
N SER A 112 -17.50 -5.33 -11.06
CA SER A 112 -17.16 -3.92 -11.23
C SER A 112 -15.70 -3.71 -11.66
N LEU A 113 -14.77 -4.44 -11.07
CA LEU A 113 -13.36 -4.37 -11.46
C LEU A 113 -13.16 -4.80 -12.91
N ILE A 114 -13.84 -5.84 -13.35
CA ILE A 114 -13.81 -6.31 -14.74
C ILE A 114 -14.35 -5.22 -15.67
N LYS A 115 -15.48 -4.60 -15.28
CA LYS A 115 -16.14 -3.55 -16.07
C LYS A 115 -15.22 -2.36 -16.33
N TYR A 116 -14.41 -1.98 -15.33
CA TYR A 116 -13.55 -0.80 -15.40
C TYR A 116 -12.12 -1.13 -15.83
N THR A 117 -11.85 -2.35 -16.26
CA THR A 117 -10.51 -2.76 -16.70
C THR A 117 -10.54 -3.23 -18.15
N ASP A 118 -9.67 -2.64 -18.97
CA ASP A 118 -9.53 -3.03 -20.38
C ASP A 118 -8.52 -4.18 -20.53
N GLY A 119 -8.70 -4.98 -21.58
CA GLY A 119 -7.70 -5.97 -21.98
C GLY A 119 -7.63 -7.22 -21.13
N ILE A 120 -8.70 -7.57 -20.44
CA ILE A 120 -8.73 -8.77 -19.61
C ILE A 120 -9.03 -10.00 -20.44
N ASP A 121 -8.22 -11.06 -20.25
CA ASP A 121 -8.56 -12.41 -20.71
C ASP A 121 -9.39 -13.06 -19.60
N LEU A 122 -10.68 -13.22 -19.82
CA LEU A 122 -11.62 -13.73 -18.82
C LEU A 122 -11.33 -15.18 -18.43
N ASN A 123 -10.86 -16.00 -19.36
CA ASN A 123 -10.51 -17.39 -19.05
C ASN A 123 -9.30 -17.47 -18.12
N GLU A 124 -8.28 -16.66 -18.40
CA GLU A 124 -7.09 -16.57 -17.57
C GLU A 124 -7.42 -16.03 -16.17
N LEU A 125 -8.27 -15.01 -16.12
CA LEU A 125 -8.72 -14.42 -14.83
C LEU A 125 -9.50 -15.44 -14.01
N MET A 126 -10.42 -16.17 -14.65
CA MET A 126 -11.22 -17.20 -13.98
C MET A 126 -10.32 -18.28 -13.36
N GLU A 127 -9.32 -18.74 -14.12
CA GLU A 127 -8.38 -19.74 -13.63
C GLU A 127 -7.56 -19.22 -12.44
N SER A 128 -7.09 -17.98 -12.53
CA SER A 128 -6.31 -17.34 -11.46
C SER A 128 -7.13 -17.18 -10.18
N ILE A 129 -8.39 -16.76 -10.29
CA ILE A 129 -9.29 -16.62 -9.14
C ILE A 129 -9.61 -17.98 -8.54
N ASP A 130 -9.86 -18.98 -9.38
CA ASP A 130 -10.11 -20.35 -8.91
C ASP A 130 -8.93 -20.86 -8.07
N ASN A 131 -7.70 -20.63 -8.55
CA ASN A 131 -6.49 -21.01 -7.80
C ASN A 131 -6.40 -20.29 -6.45
N VAL A 132 -6.72 -18.99 -6.39
CA VAL A 132 -6.73 -18.24 -5.14
C VAL A 132 -7.73 -18.86 -4.16
N ILE A 133 -8.92 -19.16 -4.61
CA ILE A 133 -9.97 -19.74 -3.76
C ILE A 133 -9.55 -21.11 -3.25
N ARG A 134 -9.00 -21.96 -4.14
CA ARG A 134 -8.55 -23.31 -3.76
C ARG A 134 -7.45 -23.26 -2.70
N GLU A 135 -6.50 -22.35 -2.84
CA GLU A 135 -5.42 -22.20 -1.87
C GLU A 135 -5.98 -21.74 -0.51
N ARG A 136 -6.96 -20.84 -0.49
CA ARG A 136 -7.61 -20.43 0.75
C ARG A 136 -8.38 -21.57 1.41
N MET A 137 -9.05 -22.40 0.63
CA MET A 137 -9.80 -23.55 1.17
C MET A 137 -8.87 -24.56 1.83
N LYS A 138 -7.65 -24.71 1.36
CA LYS A 138 -6.65 -25.59 2.00
C LYS A 138 -6.13 -25.06 3.32
N SER A 139 -6.17 -23.74 3.50
CA SER A 139 -5.63 -23.08 4.69
C SER A 139 -6.61 -23.09 5.88
N ASP A 140 -7.86 -23.41 5.66
CA ASP A 140 -8.92 -23.43 6.68
C ASP A 140 -9.07 -24.80 7.32
#